data_a3105e5403845529ecc7bc1d8797791c
#
_entry.id   a3105e5403845529ecc7bc1d8797791c
#
_cell.length_a   1.000
_cell.length_b   1.000
_cell.length_c   1.000
_cell.angle_alpha   90.00
_cell.angle_beta   90.00
_cell.angle_gamma   90.00
#
_symmetry.space_group_name_H-M   'P 1'
#
loop_
_entity.id
_entity.type
_entity.pdbx_description
1 polymer ?
#
loop_
_entity_poly.entity_id
_entity_poly.type
_entity_poly.pdbx_seq_one_letter_code
_entity_poly.pdbx_strand_id
1 'polypeptide(L)'
;MTDKIKVKISSFVVNILENDALRFDFIKNNKSNKNALLNKLIPTLVEVRKARRNEIEYVLKEEYRREDTENIYNAVNTVIDKIYFNDAQLNVLSEYIWIRPSKETMHVYDEIETSEIFITAQELSVYIRGLLNEYSRFPQYKREMLVFDKELKAFSDACLTHNILHFRDKETNKRHKAFAYNYYYGYLYDQTNYCVVYDINEKIIKSIPLCDIQDIYTIKQKYKPSEKLVELLQKYTDDCNFEEEITAEEE
;
A
#
# COMPACT_ATOMS: atom_id res chain seq x y z
N MET A 1 -23.20 16.03 5.25
CA MET A 1 -21.88 15.48 4.92
C MET A 1 -20.85 16.59 4.90
N THR A 2 -19.81 16.52 5.71
CA THR A 2 -18.78 17.56 5.77
C THR A 2 -17.84 17.39 4.58
N ASP A 3 -17.78 18.39 3.70
CA ASP A 3 -16.87 18.39 2.53
C ASP A 3 -15.38 18.20 2.92
N LYS A 4 -15.05 18.28 4.19
CA LYS A 4 -13.69 18.19 4.74
C LYS A 4 -13.68 17.61 6.13
N ILE A 5 -12.78 16.65 6.35
CA ILE A 5 -12.52 16.06 7.65
C ILE A 5 -11.27 16.73 8.23
N LYS A 6 -11.40 17.30 9.43
CA LYS A 6 -10.27 17.93 10.14
C LYS A 6 -9.71 16.94 11.15
N VAL A 7 -8.44 16.58 11.02
CA VAL A 7 -7.75 15.65 11.90
C VAL A 7 -6.57 16.34 12.57
N LYS A 8 -6.49 16.27 13.90
CA LYS A 8 -5.35 16.78 14.66
C LYS A 8 -4.34 15.65 14.85
N ILE A 9 -3.10 15.85 14.43
CA ILE A 9 -2.00 14.87 14.46
C ILE A 9 -0.71 15.50 14.96
N SER A 10 0.31 14.68 15.22
CA SER A 10 1.65 15.18 15.57
C SER A 10 2.40 15.70 14.36
N SER A 11 3.36 16.60 14.58
CA SER A 11 4.30 17.05 13.53
C SER A 11 5.12 15.89 12.95
N PHE A 12 5.41 14.86 13.75
CA PHE A 12 6.09 13.66 13.27
C PHE A 12 5.29 12.98 12.15
N VAL A 13 3.98 12.77 12.36
CA VAL A 13 3.10 12.15 11.33
C VAL A 13 2.99 13.05 10.09
N VAL A 14 2.89 14.38 10.28
CA VAL A 14 2.86 15.32 9.15
C VAL A 14 4.11 15.19 8.29
N ASN A 15 5.29 15.15 8.90
CA ASN A 15 6.57 15.03 8.21
C ASN A 15 6.66 13.71 7.42
N ILE A 16 6.21 12.60 8.00
CA ILE A 16 6.15 11.30 7.29
C ILE A 16 5.24 11.41 6.05
N LEU A 17 4.04 11.96 6.21
CA LEU A 17 3.10 12.13 5.09
C LEU A 17 3.63 13.07 4.00
N GLU A 18 4.37 14.11 4.35
CA GLU A 18 5.01 15.01 3.40
C GLU A 18 6.13 14.33 2.63
N ASN A 19 7.01 13.63 3.34
CA ASN A 19 8.11 12.89 2.72
C ASN A 19 7.59 11.78 1.79
N ASP A 20 6.59 11.01 2.23
CA ASP A 20 6.00 9.96 1.41
C ASP A 20 5.25 10.56 0.20
N ALA A 21 4.55 11.70 0.36
CA ALA A 21 3.91 12.37 -0.76
C ALA A 21 4.91 12.84 -1.82
N LEU A 22 6.08 13.32 -1.40
CA LEU A 22 7.16 13.72 -2.32
C LEU A 22 7.79 12.48 -2.97
N ARG A 23 8.15 11.47 -2.18
CA ARG A 23 8.82 10.27 -2.65
C ARG A 23 7.98 9.45 -3.64
N PHE A 24 6.69 9.32 -3.36
CA PHE A 24 5.75 8.58 -4.21
C PHE A 24 5.13 9.46 -5.30
N ASP A 25 5.68 10.67 -5.47
CA ASP A 25 5.30 11.64 -6.49
C ASP A 25 3.83 12.08 -6.44
N PHE A 26 3.25 12.15 -5.25
CA PHE A 26 2.01 12.89 -5.05
C PHE A 26 2.30 14.39 -5.00
N ILE A 27 2.55 14.99 -6.16
CA ILE A 27 2.96 16.39 -6.31
C ILE A 27 1.85 17.18 -7.02
N LYS A 28 1.61 18.40 -6.55
CA LYS A 28 0.72 19.37 -7.21
C LYS A 28 1.32 20.77 -7.07
N ASN A 29 1.52 21.47 -8.18
CA ASN A 29 2.12 22.81 -8.21
C ASN A 29 3.48 22.85 -7.48
N ASN A 30 4.33 21.86 -7.73
CA ASN A 30 5.66 21.68 -7.12
C ASN A 30 5.65 21.57 -5.58
N LYS A 31 4.54 21.12 -5.00
CA LYS A 31 4.40 20.88 -3.55
C LYS A 31 3.82 19.51 -3.29
N SER A 32 4.14 18.95 -2.12
CA SER A 32 3.54 17.69 -1.66
C SER A 32 2.01 17.79 -1.63
N ASN A 33 1.33 16.81 -2.24
CA ASN A 33 -0.13 16.70 -2.26
C ASN A 33 -0.59 15.60 -1.29
N LYS A 34 -0.48 15.90 0.02
CA LYS A 34 -0.93 14.98 1.08
C LYS A 34 -2.37 14.51 0.89
N ASN A 35 -3.24 15.33 0.33
CA ASN A 35 -4.64 14.92 0.13
C ASN A 35 -4.78 13.81 -0.93
N ALA A 36 -3.99 13.85 -2.00
CA ALA A 36 -3.99 12.76 -2.98
C ALA A 36 -3.42 11.47 -2.37
N LEU A 37 -2.30 11.56 -1.63
CA LEU A 37 -1.76 10.43 -0.88
C LEU A 37 -2.80 9.84 0.09
N LEU A 38 -3.47 10.66 0.89
CA LEU A 38 -4.45 10.21 1.88
C LEU A 38 -5.67 9.55 1.24
N ASN A 39 -6.14 10.06 0.11
CA ASN A 39 -7.24 9.43 -0.64
C ASN A 39 -6.86 8.04 -1.19
N LYS A 40 -5.60 7.80 -1.51
CA LYS A 40 -5.13 6.48 -1.92
C LYS A 40 -4.87 5.55 -0.71
N LEU A 41 -4.35 6.08 0.37
CA LEU A 41 -3.89 5.35 1.54
C LEU A 41 -5.02 4.92 2.49
N ILE A 42 -5.92 5.83 2.85
CA ILE A 42 -6.94 5.57 3.90
C ILE A 42 -7.82 4.36 3.60
N PRO A 43 -8.32 4.14 2.37
CA PRO A 43 -9.07 2.93 2.05
C PRO A 43 -8.31 1.65 2.37
N THR A 44 -7.04 1.57 2.00
CA THR A 44 -6.19 0.41 2.31
C THR A 44 -6.01 0.19 3.81
N LEU A 45 -5.76 1.26 4.57
CA LEU A 45 -5.62 1.15 6.03
C LEU A 45 -6.90 0.66 6.70
N VAL A 46 -8.05 1.10 6.24
CA VAL A 46 -9.36 0.63 6.72
C VAL A 46 -9.53 -0.86 6.43
N GLU A 47 -9.25 -1.30 5.22
CA GLU A 47 -9.35 -2.72 4.85
C GLU A 47 -8.37 -3.60 5.63
N VAL A 48 -7.12 -3.17 5.82
CA VAL A 48 -6.14 -3.89 6.65
C VAL A 48 -6.63 -4.02 8.08
N ARG A 49 -7.23 -2.97 8.64
CA ARG A 49 -7.77 -2.99 9.99
C ARG A 49 -8.98 -3.93 10.12
N LYS A 50 -9.87 -3.94 9.13
CA LYS A 50 -11.00 -4.88 9.06
C LYS A 50 -10.52 -6.33 8.96
N ALA A 51 -9.57 -6.61 8.07
CA ALA A 51 -9.01 -7.95 7.91
C ALA A 51 -8.41 -8.47 9.22
N ARG A 52 -7.63 -7.64 9.92
CA ARG A 52 -7.07 -7.97 11.24
C ARG A 52 -8.17 -8.25 12.28
N ARG A 53 -9.23 -7.45 12.27
CA ARG A 53 -10.38 -7.68 13.15
C ARG A 53 -11.00 -9.05 12.90
N ASN A 54 -11.30 -9.37 11.66
CA ASN A 54 -11.91 -10.64 11.28
C ASN A 54 -11.01 -11.83 11.65
N GLU A 55 -9.69 -11.69 11.48
CA GLU A 55 -8.72 -12.72 11.85
C GLU A 55 -8.69 -12.94 13.37
N ILE A 56 -8.67 -11.87 14.17
CA ILE A 56 -8.73 -11.97 15.63
C ILE A 56 -10.04 -12.63 16.07
N GLU A 57 -11.18 -12.22 15.50
CA GLU A 57 -12.49 -12.83 15.81
C GLU A 57 -12.52 -14.31 15.43
N TYR A 58 -11.97 -14.68 14.28
CA TYR A 58 -11.87 -16.07 13.85
C TYR A 58 -11.06 -16.90 14.84
N VAL A 59 -9.85 -16.47 15.18
CA VAL A 59 -8.98 -17.16 16.15
C VAL A 59 -9.68 -17.31 17.51
N LEU A 60 -10.33 -16.26 17.99
CA LEU A 60 -11.04 -16.31 19.28
C LEU A 60 -12.20 -17.31 19.25
N LYS A 61 -12.94 -17.41 18.17
CA LYS A 61 -14.08 -18.34 18.03
C LYS A 61 -13.61 -19.78 17.84
N GLU A 62 -12.70 -20.01 16.92
CA GLU A 62 -12.31 -21.36 16.50
C GLU A 62 -11.31 -22.01 17.47
N GLU A 63 -10.29 -21.28 17.91
CA GLU A 63 -9.24 -21.84 18.75
C GLU A 63 -9.60 -21.81 20.25
N TYR A 64 -10.26 -20.77 20.70
CA TYR A 64 -10.58 -20.59 22.13
C TYR A 64 -12.04 -20.90 22.47
N ARG A 65 -12.91 -21.21 21.48
CA ARG A 65 -14.33 -21.52 21.65
C ARG A 65 -15.06 -20.51 22.55
N ARG A 66 -14.73 -19.24 22.42
CA ARG A 66 -15.32 -18.17 23.20
C ARG A 66 -16.49 -17.56 22.48
N GLU A 67 -17.65 -17.46 23.18
CA GLU A 67 -18.85 -16.82 22.66
C GLU A 67 -18.84 -15.30 22.90
N ASP A 68 -18.14 -14.82 23.97
CA ASP A 68 -18.00 -13.42 24.32
C ASP A 68 -16.81 -12.71 23.62
N THR A 69 -16.67 -12.96 22.32
CA THR A 69 -15.53 -12.49 21.53
C THR A 69 -15.40 -10.97 21.48
N GLU A 70 -16.51 -10.25 21.62
CA GLU A 70 -16.51 -8.78 21.54
C GLU A 70 -15.76 -8.10 22.67
N ASN A 71 -15.94 -8.56 23.93
CA ASN A 71 -15.20 -8.01 25.07
C ASN A 71 -13.70 -8.28 24.97
N ILE A 72 -13.32 -9.50 24.51
CA ILE A 72 -11.92 -9.86 24.32
C ILE A 72 -11.33 -9.06 23.17
N TYR A 73 -12.05 -8.93 22.06
CA TYR A 73 -11.66 -8.10 20.93
C TYR A 73 -11.43 -6.65 21.33
N ASN A 74 -12.34 -6.04 22.10
CA ASN A 74 -12.19 -4.69 22.60
C ASN A 74 -10.98 -4.55 23.54
N ALA A 75 -10.71 -5.55 24.37
CA ALA A 75 -9.52 -5.58 25.22
C ALA A 75 -8.23 -5.67 24.39
N VAL A 76 -8.19 -6.57 23.41
CA VAL A 76 -7.04 -6.73 22.48
C VAL A 76 -6.81 -5.44 21.70
N ASN A 77 -7.85 -4.84 21.13
CA ASN A 77 -7.72 -3.54 20.44
C ASN A 77 -7.24 -2.44 21.37
N THR A 78 -7.74 -2.38 22.62
CA THR A 78 -7.27 -1.40 23.59
C THR A 78 -5.78 -1.57 23.87
N VAL A 79 -5.29 -2.80 23.94
CA VAL A 79 -3.85 -3.09 24.11
C VAL A 79 -3.07 -2.67 22.85
N ILE A 80 -3.54 -3.05 21.68
CA ILE A 80 -2.92 -2.67 20.40
C ILE A 80 -2.89 -1.14 20.28
N ASP A 81 -4.00 -0.47 20.53
CA ASP A 81 -4.09 0.98 20.49
C ASP A 81 -3.12 1.62 21.49
N LYS A 82 -3.01 1.12 22.72
CA LYS A 82 -2.04 1.61 23.70
C LYS A 82 -0.59 1.41 23.26
N ILE A 83 -0.26 0.27 22.63
CA ILE A 83 1.08 0.02 22.08
C ILE A 83 1.38 1.03 20.97
N TYR A 84 0.45 1.26 20.07
CA TYR A 84 0.64 2.16 18.92
C TYR A 84 0.51 3.64 19.29
N PHE A 85 -0.28 3.99 20.31
CA PHE A 85 -0.55 5.39 20.70
C PHE A 85 0.31 5.91 21.85
N ASN A 86 1.08 5.06 22.51
CA ASN A 86 1.85 5.44 23.71
C ASN A 86 3.24 6.01 23.40
N ASP A 87 3.53 6.29 22.13
CA ASP A 87 4.76 6.97 21.73
C ASP A 87 4.63 8.47 22.02
N ALA A 88 5.57 9.02 22.80
CA ALA A 88 5.56 10.42 23.17
C ALA A 88 5.54 11.36 21.95
N GLN A 89 6.17 10.97 20.82
CA GLN A 89 6.19 11.75 19.59
C GLN A 89 4.81 11.79 18.90
N LEU A 90 4.00 10.74 19.07
CA LEU A 90 2.65 10.66 18.49
C LEU A 90 1.61 11.38 19.35
N ASN A 91 1.87 11.54 20.66
CA ASN A 91 0.95 12.14 21.61
C ASN A 91 0.97 13.67 21.60
N VAL A 92 2.00 14.30 21.07
CA VAL A 92 2.06 15.77 20.94
C VAL A 92 1.29 16.21 19.70
N LEU A 93 -0.01 16.43 19.86
CA LEU A 93 -0.90 16.86 18.78
C LEU A 93 -0.72 18.36 18.50
N SER A 94 0.11 18.71 17.54
CA SER A 94 0.48 20.09 17.23
C SER A 94 -0.11 20.61 15.89
N GLU A 95 -0.41 19.71 14.97
CA GLU A 95 -0.77 20.05 13.59
C GLU A 95 -2.20 19.64 13.23
N TYR A 96 -2.76 20.31 12.23
CA TYR A 96 -4.03 19.93 11.63
C TYR A 96 -3.83 19.57 10.17
N ILE A 97 -4.38 18.43 9.77
CA ILE A 97 -4.55 18.08 8.37
C ILE A 97 -6.03 18.16 7.99
N TRP A 98 -6.26 18.48 6.72
CA TRP A 98 -7.59 18.53 6.14
C TRP A 98 -7.68 17.48 5.05
N ILE A 99 -8.60 16.55 5.20
CA ILE A 99 -8.84 15.48 4.23
C ILE A 99 -10.11 15.85 3.47
N ARG A 100 -10.01 15.88 2.15
CA ARG A 100 -11.15 16.01 1.24
C ARG A 100 -11.31 14.68 0.53
N PRO A 101 -12.28 13.85 0.91
CA PRO A 101 -12.55 12.61 0.22
C PRO A 101 -12.79 12.84 -1.27
N SER A 102 -12.23 12.01 -2.13
CA SER A 102 -12.59 11.99 -3.55
C SER A 102 -13.95 11.29 -3.72
N LYS A 103 -14.57 11.45 -4.89
CA LYS A 103 -15.82 10.74 -5.19
C LYS A 103 -15.67 9.22 -5.08
N GLU A 104 -14.48 8.70 -5.41
CA GLU A 104 -14.16 7.28 -5.37
C GLU A 104 -13.96 6.75 -3.96
N THR A 105 -13.49 7.59 -3.03
CA THR A 105 -13.19 7.20 -1.65
C THR A 105 -14.27 7.58 -0.65
N MET A 106 -15.26 8.37 -1.06
CA MET A 106 -16.34 8.86 -0.18
C MET A 106 -17.05 7.72 0.56
N HIS A 107 -17.33 6.62 -0.15
CA HIS A 107 -18.02 5.47 0.42
C HIS A 107 -17.27 4.85 1.62
N VAL A 108 -15.94 4.92 1.64
CA VAL A 108 -15.13 4.41 2.76
C VAL A 108 -15.38 5.23 4.03
N TYR A 109 -15.49 6.54 3.89
CA TYR A 109 -15.78 7.42 5.03
C TYR A 109 -17.23 7.25 5.51
N ASP A 110 -18.18 7.10 4.59
CA ASP A 110 -19.59 6.80 4.92
C ASP A 110 -19.70 5.48 5.67
N GLU A 111 -18.97 4.45 5.22
CA GLU A 111 -18.93 3.15 5.89
C GLU A 111 -18.33 3.25 7.29
N ILE A 112 -17.27 4.05 7.49
CA ILE A 112 -16.71 4.29 8.82
C ILE A 112 -17.75 4.98 9.69
N GLU A 113 -18.42 6.04 9.22
CA GLU A 113 -19.41 6.80 9.97
C GLU A 113 -20.67 5.99 10.34
N THR A 114 -21.07 5.05 9.46
CA THR A 114 -22.27 4.21 9.67
C THR A 114 -21.97 2.92 10.45
N SER A 115 -20.69 2.59 10.66
CA SER A 115 -20.34 1.44 11.50
C SER A 115 -20.78 1.70 12.96
N GLU A 116 -21.23 0.67 13.67
CA GLU A 116 -21.70 0.75 15.06
C GLU A 116 -20.64 1.34 16.03
N ILE A 117 -19.41 1.50 15.55
CA ILE A 117 -18.25 1.99 16.30
C ILE A 117 -18.25 3.52 16.39
N PHE A 118 -18.92 4.26 15.47
CA PHE A 118 -18.81 5.72 15.37
C PHE A 118 -20.14 6.44 15.51
N ILE A 119 -20.23 7.29 16.52
CA ILE A 119 -21.43 8.07 16.84
C ILE A 119 -21.25 9.55 16.50
N THR A 120 -20.00 10.06 16.40
CA THR A 120 -19.72 11.48 16.21
C THR A 120 -18.56 11.75 15.23
N ALA A 121 -18.58 12.94 14.59
CA ALA A 121 -17.47 13.39 13.73
C ALA A 121 -16.11 13.49 14.47
N GLN A 122 -16.15 13.64 15.79
CA GLN A 122 -14.94 13.66 16.64
C GLN A 122 -14.33 12.26 16.71
N GLU A 123 -15.13 11.23 16.76
CA GLU A 123 -14.69 9.82 16.75
C GLU A 123 -14.09 9.44 15.41
N LEU A 124 -14.67 9.89 14.30
CA LEU A 124 -14.08 9.73 12.97
C LEU A 124 -12.67 10.32 12.90
N SER A 125 -12.48 11.53 13.41
CA SER A 125 -11.16 12.18 13.41
C SER A 125 -10.15 11.45 14.31
N VAL A 126 -10.59 10.86 15.41
CA VAL A 126 -9.77 10.04 16.29
C VAL A 126 -9.38 8.72 15.63
N TYR A 127 -10.33 8.08 14.96
CA TYR A 127 -10.08 6.85 14.23
C TYR A 127 -9.06 7.06 13.09
N ILE A 128 -9.26 8.08 12.26
CA ILE A 128 -8.32 8.41 11.18
C ILE A 128 -6.94 8.73 11.75
N ARG A 129 -6.86 9.48 12.84
CA ARG A 129 -5.58 9.71 13.53
C ARG A 129 -4.90 8.41 13.92
N GLY A 130 -5.67 7.44 14.43
CA GLY A 130 -5.17 6.12 14.75
C GLY A 130 -4.55 5.40 13.57
N LEU A 131 -5.23 5.40 12.44
CA LEU A 131 -4.72 4.83 11.19
C LEU A 131 -3.41 5.50 10.76
N LEU A 132 -3.33 6.83 10.82
CA LEU A 132 -2.16 7.58 10.40
C LEU A 132 -0.97 7.41 11.36
N ASN A 133 -1.23 7.29 12.66
CA ASN A 133 -0.21 6.97 13.64
C ASN A 133 0.36 5.56 13.41
N GLU A 134 -0.48 4.58 13.13
CA GLU A 134 -0.05 3.22 12.78
C GLU A 134 0.81 3.23 11.50
N TYR A 135 0.33 3.89 10.44
CA TYR A 135 1.06 4.05 9.19
C TYR A 135 2.45 4.66 9.38
N SER A 136 2.56 5.72 10.16
CA SER A 136 3.81 6.45 10.37
C SER A 136 4.92 5.63 11.05
N ARG A 137 4.58 4.53 11.71
CA ARG A 137 5.52 3.62 12.38
C ARG A 137 6.09 2.54 11.47
N PHE A 138 5.45 2.30 10.34
CA PHE A 138 5.97 1.32 9.41
C PHE A 138 7.26 1.84 8.73
N PRO A 139 8.22 0.95 8.45
CA PRO A 139 9.35 1.30 7.61
C PRO A 139 8.85 1.70 6.22
N GLN A 140 9.63 2.49 5.50
CA GLN A 140 9.22 3.13 4.26
C GLN A 140 8.73 2.14 3.19
N TYR A 141 9.44 1.01 3.01
CA TYR A 141 9.00 -0.01 2.05
C TYR A 141 7.59 -0.56 2.36
N LYS A 142 7.23 -0.73 3.65
CA LYS A 142 5.87 -1.13 4.04
C LYS A 142 4.85 -0.03 3.80
N ARG A 143 5.22 1.23 4.01
CA ARG A 143 4.35 2.36 3.72
C ARG A 143 4.05 2.47 2.22
N GLU A 144 5.06 2.24 1.36
CA GLU A 144 4.90 2.15 -0.09
C GLU A 144 3.90 1.04 -0.47
N MET A 145 4.06 -0.17 0.09
CA MET A 145 3.12 -1.29 -0.14
C MET A 145 1.67 -0.93 0.20
N LEU A 146 1.45 -0.20 1.29
CA LEU A 146 0.11 0.23 1.70
C LEU A 146 -0.49 1.28 0.74
N VAL A 147 0.34 2.20 0.26
CA VAL A 147 -0.09 3.22 -0.70
C VAL A 147 -0.40 2.61 -2.06
N PHE A 148 0.37 1.62 -2.49
CA PHE A 148 0.26 0.96 -3.80
C PHE A 148 -0.29 -0.48 -3.70
N ASP A 149 -1.15 -0.74 -2.72
CA ASP A 149 -1.71 -2.07 -2.44
C ASP A 149 -2.44 -2.68 -3.66
N LYS A 150 -3.18 -1.86 -4.41
CA LYS A 150 -3.88 -2.32 -5.62
C LYS A 150 -2.92 -2.75 -6.72
N GLU A 151 -1.87 -1.96 -6.94
CA GLU A 151 -0.83 -2.23 -7.91
C GLU A 151 -0.04 -3.48 -7.52
N LEU A 152 0.30 -3.59 -6.24
CA LEU A 152 1.00 -4.76 -5.70
C LEU A 152 0.17 -6.05 -5.82
N LYS A 153 -1.12 -6.01 -5.48
CA LYS A 153 -2.02 -7.16 -5.64
C LYS A 153 -2.13 -7.60 -7.09
N ALA A 154 -2.34 -6.65 -8.00
CA ALA A 154 -2.44 -6.96 -9.43
C ALA A 154 -1.14 -7.55 -9.98
N PHE A 155 0.01 -7.05 -9.53
CA PHE A 155 1.31 -7.59 -9.88
C PHE A 155 1.52 -9.01 -9.33
N SER A 156 1.24 -9.21 -8.04
CA SER A 156 1.35 -10.52 -7.38
C SER A 156 0.43 -11.56 -8.02
N ASP A 157 -0.80 -11.19 -8.38
CA ASP A 157 -1.72 -12.06 -9.09
C ASP A 157 -1.18 -12.44 -10.48
N ALA A 158 -0.53 -11.51 -11.19
CA ALA A 158 0.11 -11.79 -12.46
C ALA A 158 1.27 -12.78 -12.33
N CYS A 159 2.11 -12.64 -11.29
CA CYS A 159 3.18 -13.59 -10.98
C CYS A 159 2.63 -15.00 -10.74
N LEU A 160 1.59 -15.13 -9.93
CA LEU A 160 0.98 -16.43 -9.57
C LEU A 160 0.25 -17.09 -10.74
N THR A 161 -0.42 -16.32 -11.56
CA THR A 161 -1.25 -16.83 -12.66
C THR A 161 -0.51 -16.96 -13.97
N HIS A 162 0.65 -16.33 -14.11
CA HIS A 162 1.42 -16.14 -15.36
C HIS A 162 0.60 -15.44 -16.46
N ASN A 163 -0.41 -14.68 -16.07
CA ASN A 163 -1.17 -13.86 -17.01
C ASN A 163 -0.30 -12.68 -17.48
N ILE A 164 -0.48 -12.29 -18.73
CA ILE A 164 0.22 -11.13 -19.28
C ILE A 164 -0.26 -9.89 -18.54
N LEU A 165 0.71 -9.12 -18.05
CA LEU A 165 0.53 -7.87 -17.35
C LEU A 165 0.64 -6.70 -18.32
N HIS A 166 -0.27 -5.75 -18.21
CA HIS A 166 -0.16 -4.45 -18.86
C HIS A 166 -0.08 -3.37 -17.78
N PHE A 167 0.82 -2.45 -17.96
CA PHE A 167 0.97 -1.29 -17.10
C PHE A 167 1.55 -0.10 -17.87
N ARG A 168 1.50 1.07 -17.26
CA ARG A 168 2.17 2.26 -17.72
C ARG A 168 3.28 2.62 -16.72
N ASP A 169 4.48 2.75 -17.23
CA ASP A 169 5.61 3.28 -16.50
C ASP A 169 5.43 4.79 -16.34
N LYS A 170 5.51 5.27 -15.13
CA LYS A 170 5.25 6.68 -14.80
C LYS A 170 6.37 7.61 -15.27
N GLU A 171 7.62 7.18 -15.14
CA GLU A 171 8.78 7.98 -15.50
C GLU A 171 8.83 8.21 -17.01
N THR A 172 8.71 7.12 -17.78
CA THR A 172 8.78 7.17 -19.25
C THR A 172 7.44 7.44 -19.92
N ASN A 173 6.32 7.34 -19.17
CA ASN A 173 4.94 7.38 -19.68
C ASN A 173 4.64 6.31 -20.74
N LYS A 174 5.45 5.27 -20.83
CA LYS A 174 5.34 4.20 -21.80
C LYS A 174 4.43 3.10 -21.31
N ARG A 175 3.66 2.49 -22.22
CA ARG A 175 2.87 1.30 -21.93
C ARG A 175 3.67 0.05 -22.21
N HIS A 176 3.67 -0.86 -21.25
CA HIS A 176 4.38 -2.11 -21.30
C HIS A 176 3.41 -3.30 -21.35
N LYS A 177 3.85 -4.34 -22.06
CA LYS A 177 3.25 -5.66 -22.07
C LYS A 177 4.29 -6.62 -21.51
N ALA A 178 4.07 -7.19 -20.35
CA ALA A 178 5.11 -7.88 -19.62
C ALA A 178 4.67 -9.22 -19.04
N PHE A 179 5.65 -10.08 -18.82
CA PHE A 179 5.56 -11.22 -17.91
C PHE A 179 6.07 -10.76 -16.54
N ALA A 180 5.21 -10.85 -15.53
CA ALA A 180 5.56 -10.54 -14.14
C ALA A 180 6.30 -11.74 -13.55
N TYR A 181 7.52 -11.52 -13.09
CA TYR A 181 8.35 -12.60 -12.56
C TYR A 181 8.34 -12.68 -11.04
N ASN A 182 8.79 -11.62 -10.38
CA ASN A 182 8.92 -11.60 -8.93
C ASN A 182 8.87 -10.18 -8.37
N TYR A 183 8.71 -10.11 -7.07
CA TYR A 183 8.58 -8.88 -6.33
C TYR A 183 9.58 -8.88 -5.16
N TYR A 184 10.33 -7.78 -5.01
CA TYR A 184 11.38 -7.64 -4.01
C TYR A 184 11.07 -6.52 -3.04
N TYR A 185 11.14 -6.87 -1.76
CA TYR A 185 10.96 -5.92 -0.67
C TYR A 185 12.21 -5.07 -0.46
N GLY A 186 12.03 -3.76 -0.36
CA GLY A 186 13.11 -2.80 -0.20
C GLY A 186 13.78 -2.74 1.17
N TYR A 187 13.62 -3.76 2.03
CA TYR A 187 14.15 -3.68 3.40
C TYR A 187 15.68 -3.79 3.48
N LEU A 188 16.34 -4.33 2.46
CA LEU A 188 17.79 -4.56 2.45
C LEU A 188 18.61 -3.41 1.85
N TYR A 189 17.98 -2.53 1.06
CA TYR A 189 18.70 -1.49 0.30
C TYR A 189 18.16 -0.09 0.60
N ASP A 190 17.57 0.54 -0.41
CA ASP A 190 17.07 1.92 -0.39
C ASP A 190 15.65 2.07 0.13
N GLN A 191 15.06 0.99 0.65
CA GLN A 191 13.67 0.88 1.07
C GLN A 191 12.64 1.10 -0.05
N THR A 192 13.02 0.89 -1.31
CA THR A 192 12.16 0.88 -2.49
C THR A 192 11.75 -0.56 -2.82
N ASN A 193 10.48 -0.78 -3.13
CA ASN A 193 10.02 -2.09 -3.58
C ASN A 193 10.14 -2.17 -5.09
N TYR A 194 10.66 -3.29 -5.59
CA TYR A 194 10.88 -3.51 -7.01
C TYR A 194 10.04 -4.64 -7.56
N CYS A 195 9.45 -4.41 -8.72
CA CYS A 195 8.72 -5.37 -9.52
C CYS A 195 9.59 -5.81 -10.69
N VAL A 196 10.01 -7.07 -10.73
CA VAL A 196 10.84 -7.62 -11.82
C VAL A 196 9.95 -8.17 -12.91
N VAL A 197 10.17 -7.70 -14.12
CA VAL A 197 9.39 -8.06 -15.31
C VAL A 197 10.29 -8.40 -16.50
N TYR A 198 9.76 -9.23 -17.39
CA TYR A 198 10.24 -9.35 -18.77
C TYR A 198 9.28 -8.58 -19.69
N ASP A 199 9.75 -7.52 -20.32
CA ASP A 199 8.97 -6.80 -21.33
C ASP A 199 8.94 -7.61 -22.62
N ILE A 200 7.75 -8.08 -22.99
CA ILE A 200 7.56 -8.98 -24.13
C ILE A 200 7.81 -8.27 -25.46
N ASN A 201 7.54 -6.96 -25.53
CA ASN A 201 7.70 -6.19 -26.76
C ASN A 201 9.16 -5.78 -26.98
N GLU A 202 9.84 -5.37 -25.90
CA GLU A 202 11.22 -4.89 -25.96
C GLU A 202 12.24 -6.01 -25.79
N LYS A 203 11.79 -7.19 -25.33
CA LYS A 203 12.63 -8.34 -25.01
C LYS A 203 13.73 -8.02 -23.99
N ILE A 204 13.38 -7.29 -22.96
CA ILE A 204 14.29 -6.90 -21.88
C ILE A 204 13.76 -7.36 -20.53
N ILE A 205 14.68 -7.75 -19.65
CA ILE A 205 14.43 -7.93 -18.23
C ILE A 205 14.77 -6.62 -17.52
N LYS A 206 13.86 -6.14 -16.71
CA LYS A 206 14.05 -4.93 -15.91
C LYS A 206 13.30 -5.00 -14.60
N SER A 207 13.72 -4.19 -13.66
CA SER A 207 12.97 -3.90 -12.43
C SER A 207 12.36 -2.51 -12.49
N ILE A 208 11.19 -2.38 -11.90
CA ILE A 208 10.45 -1.12 -11.87
C ILE A 208 10.05 -0.86 -10.42
N PRO A 209 10.32 0.34 -9.88
CA PRO A 209 9.83 0.73 -8.58
C PRO A 209 8.30 0.60 -8.51
N LEU A 210 7.77 0.06 -7.42
CA LEU A 210 6.32 -0.15 -7.28
C LEU A 210 5.54 1.17 -7.42
N CYS A 211 6.09 2.28 -6.93
CA CYS A 211 5.48 3.61 -7.05
C CYS A 211 5.42 4.17 -8.48
N ASP A 212 6.17 3.58 -9.42
CA ASP A 212 6.19 4.02 -10.82
C ASP A 212 5.24 3.21 -11.71
N ILE A 213 4.63 2.16 -11.19
CA ILE A 213 3.64 1.37 -11.90
C ILE A 213 2.28 2.05 -11.85
N GLN A 214 1.70 2.35 -13.01
CA GLN A 214 0.38 2.95 -13.16
C GLN A 214 -0.51 2.14 -14.11
N ASP A 215 -1.83 2.34 -14.00
CA ASP A 215 -2.82 1.74 -14.93
C ASP A 215 -2.62 0.23 -15.14
N ILE A 216 -2.28 -0.48 -14.06
CA ILE A 216 -1.96 -1.91 -14.08
C ILE A 216 -3.22 -2.76 -14.24
N TYR A 217 -3.16 -3.72 -15.15
CA TYR A 217 -4.20 -4.75 -15.32
C TYR A 217 -3.63 -6.01 -15.98
N THR A 218 -4.29 -7.13 -15.78
CA THR A 218 -3.95 -8.41 -16.41
C THR A 218 -4.95 -8.78 -17.50
N ILE A 219 -4.49 -9.49 -18.52
CA ILE A 219 -5.36 -10.14 -19.51
C ILE A 219 -5.33 -11.65 -19.30
N LYS A 220 -6.44 -12.35 -19.61
CA LYS A 220 -6.55 -13.82 -19.48
C LYS A 220 -5.73 -14.59 -20.53
N GLN A 221 -4.58 -14.08 -20.90
CA GLN A 221 -3.62 -14.72 -21.78
C GLN A 221 -2.38 -15.05 -20.97
N LYS A 222 -2.04 -16.33 -20.88
CA LYS A 222 -0.83 -16.77 -20.17
C LYS A 222 0.41 -16.57 -21.04
N TYR A 223 1.47 -16.12 -20.42
CA TYR A 223 2.82 -16.16 -20.97
C TYR A 223 3.53 -17.42 -20.46
N LYS A 224 4.20 -18.14 -21.34
CA LYS A 224 4.99 -19.32 -20.99
C LYS A 224 6.46 -19.01 -21.28
N PRO A 225 7.25 -18.63 -20.26
CA PRO A 225 8.67 -18.33 -20.47
C PRO A 225 9.43 -19.60 -20.89
N SER A 226 10.47 -19.42 -21.69
CA SER A 226 11.44 -20.48 -21.98
C SER A 226 12.30 -20.78 -20.73
N GLU A 227 12.90 -21.97 -20.66
CA GLU A 227 13.82 -22.31 -19.56
C GLU A 227 14.98 -21.32 -19.49
N LYS A 228 15.53 -20.95 -20.64
CA LYS A 228 16.60 -19.94 -20.76
C LYS A 228 16.19 -18.58 -20.18
N LEU A 229 14.95 -18.13 -20.46
CA LEU A 229 14.45 -16.87 -19.90
C LEU A 229 14.29 -16.95 -18.36
N VAL A 230 13.81 -18.09 -17.85
CA VAL A 230 13.69 -18.29 -16.39
C VAL A 230 15.07 -18.24 -15.72
N GLU A 231 16.09 -18.88 -16.31
CA GLU A 231 17.47 -18.83 -15.81
C GLU A 231 18.03 -17.39 -15.79
N LEU A 232 17.78 -16.62 -16.87
CA LEU A 232 18.19 -15.22 -16.94
C LEU A 232 17.48 -14.35 -15.89
N LEU A 233 16.19 -14.54 -15.70
CA LEU A 233 15.41 -13.86 -14.68
C LEU A 233 15.91 -14.20 -13.27
N GLN A 234 16.20 -15.47 -13.01
CA GLN A 234 16.76 -15.90 -11.73
C GLN A 234 18.13 -15.24 -11.49
N LYS A 235 19.02 -15.28 -12.47
CA LYS A 235 20.33 -14.64 -12.38
C LYS A 235 20.21 -13.14 -12.13
N TYR A 236 19.34 -12.45 -12.87
CA TYR A 236 19.08 -11.02 -12.70
C TYR A 236 18.68 -10.68 -11.25
N THR A 237 17.83 -11.53 -10.67
CA THR A 237 17.34 -11.32 -9.31
C THR A 237 18.38 -11.69 -8.23
N ASP A 238 19.20 -12.72 -8.48
CA ASP A 238 20.28 -13.12 -7.57
C ASP A 238 21.40 -12.06 -7.50
N ASP A 239 21.70 -11.43 -8.63
CA ASP A 239 22.70 -10.36 -8.72
C ASP A 239 22.21 -9.05 -8.07
N CYS A 240 20.91 -8.93 -7.75
CA CYS A 240 20.28 -7.77 -7.10
C CYS A 240 20.59 -6.42 -7.76
N ASN A 241 20.88 -6.41 -9.05
CA ASN A 241 21.21 -5.19 -9.80
C ASN A 241 19.95 -4.60 -10.45
N PHE A 242 19.10 -3.98 -9.62
CA PHE A 242 17.79 -3.48 -10.05
C PHE A 242 17.83 -2.18 -10.87
N GLU A 243 19.00 -1.61 -11.12
CA GLU A 243 19.16 -0.40 -11.92
C GLU A 243 19.50 -0.70 -13.40
N GLU A 244 19.85 -1.95 -13.72
CA GLU A 244 20.24 -2.36 -15.08
C GLU A 244 19.12 -3.06 -15.82
N GLU A 245 19.03 -2.82 -17.12
CA GLU A 245 18.18 -3.57 -18.04
C GLU A 245 19.03 -4.60 -18.79
N ILE A 246 18.52 -5.83 -18.91
CA ILE A 246 19.21 -6.93 -19.61
C ILE A 246 18.40 -7.35 -20.82
N THR A 247 19.03 -7.34 -22.00
CA THR A 247 18.41 -7.89 -23.21
C THR A 247 18.32 -9.41 -23.11
N ALA A 248 17.12 -9.95 -23.29
CA ALA A 248 16.85 -11.38 -23.26
C ALA A 248 16.19 -11.81 -24.58
N GLU A 249 16.99 -12.28 -25.53
CA GLU A 249 16.47 -12.88 -26.76
C GLU A 249 16.01 -14.31 -26.45
N GLU A 250 14.72 -14.57 -26.63
CA GLU A 250 14.17 -15.93 -26.72
C GLU A 250 14.42 -16.44 -28.15
N GLU A 251 15.27 -17.42 -28.30
CA GLU A 251 15.35 -18.23 -29.50
C GLU A 251 14.30 -19.35 -29.52
#